data_5b2c7b74a568b5693a9c15775869686a
#
_entry.id   5b2c7b74a568b5693a9c15775869686a
#
_cell.length_a   1.000
_cell.length_b   1.000
_cell.length_c   1.000
_cell.angle_alpha   90.00
_cell.angle_beta   90.00
_cell.angle_gamma   90.00
#
_symmetry.space_group_name_H-M   'P 1'
#
loop_
_entity.id
_entity.type
_entity.pdbx_description
1 polymer ?
#
loop_
_entity_poly.entity_id
_entity_poly.type
_entity_poly.pdbx_seq_one_letter_code
_entity_poly.pdbx_strand_id
1 'polypeptide(L)'
;MNGTNELTKKERLLRLEMAKEYMNEKFLTIGEIKEVAEHCNLSEYHFYRSFKMAYGLTPYQYIIEKKMQFAKKLLADQSMTLRAIAEECCFPDVFTFSKAFKRYYGLPPSSMR
;
A
#
# COMPACT_ATOMS: atom_id res chain seq x y z
N MET A 1 11.28 -31.35 -6.30
CA MET A 1 10.82 -30.88 -6.50
C MET A 1 10.58 -29.86 -6.54
N ASN A 2 10.54 -30.00 -6.45
CA ASN A 2 10.13 -29.32 -6.42
C ASN A 2 9.36 -28.44 -6.75
N GLY A 3 9.35 -28.76 -7.27
CA GLY A 3 8.19 -28.26 -7.98
C GLY A 3 7.26 -27.38 -7.17
N THR A 4 7.40 -27.43 -5.93
CA THR A 4 6.60 -26.64 -4.99
C THR A 4 6.82 -25.15 -5.17
N ASN A 5 7.96 -24.75 -5.76
CA ASN A 5 8.27 -23.34 -5.94
C ASN A 5 8.01 -22.88 -7.36
N GLU A 6 7.54 -23.79 -8.19
CA GLU A 6 7.31 -23.46 -9.58
C GLU A 6 5.84 -23.30 -9.88
N LEU A 7 5.39 -22.08 -9.67
CA LEU A 7 4.02 -21.73 -10.02
C LEU A 7 3.95 -21.40 -11.50
N THR A 8 2.85 -21.74 -12.12
CA THR A 8 2.61 -21.28 -13.48
C THR A 8 2.39 -19.78 -13.46
N LYS A 9 2.52 -19.15 -14.60
CA LYS A 9 2.27 -17.72 -14.73
C LYS A 9 0.85 -17.40 -14.26
N LYS A 10 -0.12 -18.22 -14.64
CA LYS A 10 -1.51 -18.02 -14.26
C LYS A 10 -1.68 -18.09 -12.73
N GLU A 11 -1.05 -19.07 -12.10
CA GLU A 11 -1.13 -19.22 -10.65
C GLU A 11 -0.52 -18.04 -9.93
N ARG A 12 0.62 -17.56 -10.42
CA ARG A 12 1.26 -16.38 -9.81
C ARG A 12 0.38 -15.15 -9.92
N LEU A 13 -0.24 -14.94 -11.09
CA LEU A 13 -1.12 -13.79 -11.28
C LEU A 13 -2.34 -13.86 -10.37
N LEU A 14 -2.91 -15.05 -10.19
CA LEU A 14 -4.04 -15.21 -9.27
C LEU A 14 -3.65 -14.86 -7.84
N ARG A 15 -2.47 -15.30 -7.41
CA ARG A 15 -1.99 -14.97 -6.06
C ARG A 15 -1.73 -13.49 -5.90
N LEU A 16 -1.22 -12.84 -6.94
CA LEU A 16 -0.99 -11.39 -6.91
C LEU A 16 -2.31 -10.63 -6.85
N GLU A 17 -3.35 -11.12 -7.54
CA GLU A 17 -4.66 -10.50 -7.46
C GLU A 17 -5.26 -10.64 -6.05
N MET A 18 -5.07 -11.81 -5.44
CA MET A 18 -5.46 -12.01 -4.05
C MET A 18 -4.76 -11.03 -3.13
N ALA A 19 -3.47 -10.80 -3.39
CA ALA A 19 -2.69 -9.85 -2.60
C ALA A 19 -3.24 -8.42 -2.76
N LYS A 20 -3.59 -8.02 -3.97
CA LYS A 20 -4.16 -6.70 -4.22
C LYS A 20 -5.50 -6.53 -3.50
N GLU A 21 -6.35 -7.53 -3.57
CA GLU A 21 -7.64 -7.47 -2.85
C GLU A 21 -7.42 -7.31 -1.35
N TYR A 22 -6.50 -8.09 -0.81
CA TYR A 22 -6.16 -8.01 0.62
C TYR A 22 -5.66 -6.62 0.98
N MET A 23 -4.74 -6.07 0.17
CA MET A 23 -4.20 -4.75 0.40
C MET A 23 -5.25 -3.65 0.25
N ASN A 24 -6.14 -3.78 -0.73
CA ASN A 24 -7.22 -2.80 -0.92
C ASN A 24 -8.16 -2.75 0.28
N GLU A 25 -8.43 -3.90 0.88
CA GLU A 25 -9.31 -3.95 2.04
C GLU A 25 -8.62 -3.55 3.33
N LYS A 26 -7.33 -3.85 3.45
CA LYS A 26 -6.61 -3.77 4.72
C LYS A 26 -5.45 -2.77 4.75
N PHE A 27 -5.37 -1.87 3.78
CA PHE A 27 -4.20 -0.99 3.67
C PHE A 27 -3.96 -0.13 4.92
N LEU A 28 -4.97 0.11 5.72
CA LEU A 28 -4.80 0.88 6.95
C LEU A 28 -4.29 0.05 8.12
N THR A 29 -4.47 -1.27 8.08
CA THR A 29 -4.12 -2.13 9.20
C THR A 29 -2.93 -3.06 8.93
N ILE A 30 -2.42 -3.08 7.70
CA ILE A 30 -1.26 -3.90 7.37
C ILE A 30 -0.02 -3.31 8.04
N GLY A 31 0.59 -4.08 8.94
CA GLY A 31 1.80 -3.64 9.63
C GLY A 31 3.07 -3.91 8.85
N GLU A 32 3.12 -5.04 8.14
CA GLU A 32 4.29 -5.45 7.37
C GLU A 32 3.88 -6.10 6.07
N ILE A 33 4.69 -5.90 5.03
CA ILE A 33 4.43 -6.51 3.71
C ILE A 33 4.48 -8.03 3.78
N LYS A 34 5.26 -8.57 4.71
CA LYS A 34 5.33 -10.00 4.94
C LYS A 34 3.95 -10.61 5.21
N GLU A 35 3.10 -9.89 5.90
CA GLU A 35 1.73 -10.30 6.19
C GLU A 35 0.95 -10.58 4.91
N VAL A 36 1.11 -9.71 3.91
CA VAL A 36 0.43 -9.85 2.63
C VAL A 36 0.96 -11.07 1.87
N ALA A 37 2.28 -11.22 1.85
CA ALA A 37 2.92 -12.36 1.18
C ALA A 37 2.43 -13.67 1.76
N GLU A 38 2.36 -13.76 3.07
CA GLU A 38 1.88 -14.96 3.77
C GLU A 38 0.42 -15.26 3.42
N HIS A 39 -0.38 -14.22 3.32
CA HIS A 39 -1.80 -14.39 2.97
C HIS A 39 -1.99 -15.06 1.62
N CYS A 40 -1.11 -14.80 0.66
CA CYS A 40 -1.22 -15.41 -0.66
C CYS A 40 -0.20 -16.53 -0.90
N ASN A 41 0.38 -17.06 0.19
CA ASN A 41 1.29 -18.19 0.14
C ASN A 41 2.52 -17.99 -0.75
N LEU A 42 3.09 -16.80 -0.68
CA LEU A 42 4.34 -16.48 -1.37
C LEU A 42 5.39 -16.09 -0.34
N SER A 43 6.65 -16.37 -0.62
CA SER A 43 7.72 -15.83 0.21
C SER A 43 7.74 -14.31 0.00
N GLU A 44 8.25 -13.59 0.98
CA GLU A 44 8.34 -12.13 0.90
C GLU A 44 9.15 -11.70 -0.34
N TYR A 45 10.25 -12.41 -0.60
CA TYR A 45 11.11 -12.13 -1.73
C TYR A 45 10.38 -12.32 -3.07
N HIS A 46 9.71 -13.47 -3.23
CA HIS A 46 8.97 -13.75 -4.47
C HIS A 46 7.79 -12.81 -4.65
N PHE A 47 7.11 -12.48 -3.56
CA PHE A 47 6.00 -11.54 -3.61
C PHE A 47 6.47 -10.17 -4.10
N TYR A 48 7.55 -9.66 -3.50
CA TYR A 48 8.09 -8.34 -3.88
C TYR A 48 8.42 -8.30 -5.38
N ARG A 49 9.18 -9.27 -5.86
CA ARG A 49 9.61 -9.29 -7.25
C ARG A 49 8.44 -9.48 -8.22
N SER A 50 7.57 -10.43 -7.92
CA SER A 50 6.44 -10.72 -8.79
C SER A 50 5.47 -9.54 -8.87
N PHE A 51 5.22 -8.93 -7.74
CA PHE A 51 4.31 -7.78 -7.67
C PHE A 51 4.86 -6.61 -8.49
N LYS A 52 6.13 -6.30 -8.28
CA LYS A 52 6.77 -5.19 -9.00
C LYS A 52 6.80 -5.45 -10.50
N MET A 53 7.09 -6.67 -10.92
CA MET A 53 7.10 -7.03 -12.34
C MET A 53 5.72 -6.92 -12.95
N ALA A 54 4.69 -7.34 -12.23
CA ALA A 54 3.33 -7.35 -12.75
C ALA A 54 2.70 -5.96 -12.79
N TYR A 55 2.97 -5.12 -11.79
CA TYR A 55 2.25 -3.85 -11.63
C TYR A 55 3.12 -2.60 -11.71
N GLY A 56 4.43 -2.76 -11.80
CA GLY A 56 5.33 -1.62 -11.99
C GLY A 56 5.67 -0.85 -10.72
N LEU A 57 5.15 -1.26 -9.57
CA LEU A 57 5.49 -0.63 -8.29
C LEU A 57 5.61 -1.70 -7.22
N THR A 58 6.30 -1.37 -6.14
CA THR A 58 6.48 -2.31 -5.03
C THR A 58 5.18 -2.44 -4.23
N PRO A 59 5.01 -3.54 -3.48
CA PRO A 59 3.84 -3.65 -2.59
C PRO A 59 3.74 -2.50 -1.61
N TYR A 60 4.87 -2.03 -1.06
CA TYR A 60 4.86 -0.90 -0.14
C TYR A 60 4.37 0.37 -0.84
N GLN A 61 4.85 0.63 -2.05
CA GLN A 61 4.40 1.79 -2.83
C GLN A 61 2.91 1.72 -3.11
N TYR A 62 2.39 0.52 -3.34
CA TYR A 62 0.97 0.33 -3.58
C TYR A 62 0.15 0.72 -2.35
N ILE A 63 0.60 0.31 -1.16
CA ILE A 63 -0.08 0.66 0.09
C ILE A 63 -0.03 2.17 0.34
N ILE A 64 1.13 2.80 0.09
CA ILE A 64 1.26 4.26 0.23
C ILE A 64 0.29 4.96 -0.73
N GLU A 65 0.20 4.48 -1.97
CA GLU A 65 -0.74 5.06 -2.93
C GLU A 65 -2.18 5.01 -2.40
N LYS A 66 -2.58 3.88 -1.82
CA LYS A 66 -3.92 3.75 -1.23
C LYS A 66 -4.13 4.71 -0.07
N LYS A 67 -3.13 4.84 0.79
CA LYS A 67 -3.21 5.79 1.91
C LYS A 67 -3.30 7.23 1.42
N MET A 68 -2.57 7.58 0.37
CA MET A 68 -2.59 8.93 -0.18
C MET A 68 -3.93 9.26 -0.83
N GLN A 69 -4.52 8.29 -1.52
CA GLN A 69 -5.85 8.47 -2.11
C GLN A 69 -6.89 8.70 -1.01
N PHE A 70 -6.79 7.94 0.07
CA PHE A 70 -7.67 8.09 1.22
C PHE A 70 -7.49 9.45 1.87
N ALA A 71 -6.23 9.86 2.09
CA ALA A 71 -5.92 11.17 2.67
C ALA A 71 -6.51 12.30 1.84
N LYS A 72 -6.41 12.20 0.53
CA LYS A 72 -6.94 13.22 -0.36
C LYS A 72 -8.44 13.37 -0.19
N LYS A 73 -9.15 12.26 -0.01
CA LYS A 73 -10.59 12.31 0.25
C LYS A 73 -10.89 13.00 1.58
N LEU A 74 -10.10 12.70 2.61
CA LEU A 74 -10.29 13.31 3.92
C LEU A 74 -10.00 14.81 3.91
N LEU A 75 -9.10 15.27 3.05
CA LEU A 75 -8.79 16.69 2.93
C LEU A 75 -9.99 17.53 2.51
N ALA A 76 -10.98 16.93 1.87
CA ALA A 76 -12.19 17.63 1.46
C ALA A 76 -13.02 18.04 2.67
N ASP A 77 -12.86 17.36 3.80
CA ASP A 77 -13.53 17.72 5.05
C ASP A 77 -12.72 18.80 5.77
N GLN A 78 -13.14 20.05 5.61
CA GLN A 78 -12.43 21.20 6.18
C GLN A 78 -12.39 21.19 7.71
N SER A 79 -13.25 20.40 8.37
CA SER A 79 -13.26 20.32 9.83
C SER A 79 -12.15 19.41 10.37
N MET A 80 -11.56 18.56 9.53
CA MET A 80 -10.48 17.67 9.95
C MET A 80 -9.13 18.40 9.93
N THR A 81 -8.36 18.25 11.00
CA THR A 81 -7.00 18.77 11.04
C THR A 81 -6.08 17.83 10.27
N LEU A 82 -4.91 18.35 9.86
CA LEU A 82 -3.93 17.48 9.21
C LEU A 82 -3.45 16.38 10.15
N ARG A 83 -3.38 16.67 11.45
CA ARG A 83 -3.03 15.66 12.44
C ARG A 83 -4.06 14.53 12.46
N ALA A 84 -5.34 14.88 12.45
CA ALA A 84 -6.41 13.88 12.44
C ALA A 84 -6.34 13.03 11.18
N ILE A 85 -6.07 13.65 10.03
CA ILE A 85 -5.95 12.93 8.76
C ILE A 85 -4.76 11.97 8.81
N ALA A 86 -3.62 12.43 9.34
CA ALA A 86 -2.44 11.59 9.49
C ALA A 86 -2.76 10.36 10.34
N GLU A 87 -3.48 10.56 11.43
CA GLU A 87 -3.89 9.46 12.31
C GLU A 87 -4.82 8.48 11.60
N GLU A 88 -5.80 8.99 10.87
CA GLU A 88 -6.72 8.14 10.12
C GLU A 88 -6.00 7.30 9.06
N CYS A 89 -4.93 7.84 8.49
CA CYS A 89 -4.12 7.12 7.52
C CYS A 89 -3.05 6.26 8.16
N CYS A 90 -3.05 6.17 9.50
CA CYS A 90 -2.13 5.33 10.27
C CYS A 90 -0.66 5.70 10.08
N PHE A 91 -0.38 6.99 10.04
CA PHE A 91 0.99 7.50 10.10
C PHE A 91 1.35 7.81 11.56
N PRO A 92 2.61 7.61 11.94
CA PRO A 92 3.01 7.83 13.34
C PRO A 92 2.94 9.30 13.78
N ASP A 93 3.08 10.24 12.84
CA ASP A 93 3.01 11.65 13.13
C ASP A 93 2.69 12.44 11.87
N VAL A 94 2.37 13.73 12.06
CA VAL A 94 1.97 14.58 10.94
C VAL A 94 3.15 14.88 10.00
N PHE A 95 4.38 14.87 10.50
CA PHE A 95 5.56 15.13 9.67
C PHE A 95 5.78 14.00 8.67
N THR A 96 5.71 12.74 9.15
CA THR A 96 5.88 11.58 8.28
C THR A 96 4.79 11.55 7.23
N PHE A 97 3.56 11.85 7.63
CA PHE A 97 2.43 11.95 6.72
C PHE A 97 2.67 13.03 5.65
N SER A 98 3.04 14.24 6.08
CA SER A 98 3.24 15.35 5.14
C SER A 98 4.35 15.08 4.13
N LYS A 99 5.42 14.44 4.57
CA LYS A 99 6.52 14.06 3.67
C LYS A 99 6.05 13.05 2.63
N ALA A 100 5.32 12.03 3.06
CA ALA A 100 4.80 11.01 2.14
C ALA A 100 3.82 11.63 1.15
N PHE A 101 2.96 12.51 1.63
CA PHE A 101 1.97 13.18 0.79
C PHE A 101 2.63 14.05 -0.27
N LYS A 102 3.62 14.86 0.15
CA LYS A 102 4.35 15.71 -0.79
C LYS A 102 5.12 14.90 -1.82
N ARG A 103 5.72 13.79 -1.37
CA ARG A 103 6.45 12.91 -2.28
C ARG A 103 5.52 12.32 -3.34
N TYR A 104 4.31 11.97 -2.94
CA TYR A 104 3.36 11.33 -3.85
C TYR A 104 2.68 12.34 -4.79
N TYR A 105 2.19 13.46 -4.26
CA TYR A 105 1.43 14.44 -5.04
C TYR A 105 2.25 15.64 -5.51
N GLY A 106 3.47 15.80 -5.02
CA GLY A 106 4.32 16.94 -5.39
C GLY A 106 4.06 18.22 -4.60
N LEU A 107 3.01 18.24 -3.78
CA LEU A 107 2.63 19.38 -2.96
C LEU A 107 2.27 18.91 -1.55
N PRO A 108 2.52 19.75 -0.53
CA PRO A 108 2.13 19.37 0.83
C PRO A 108 0.61 19.35 0.98
N PRO A 109 0.08 18.59 1.97
CA PRO A 109 -1.37 18.48 2.16
C PRO A 109 -2.08 19.82 2.32
N SER A 110 -1.43 20.78 3.00
CA SER A 110 -2.01 22.12 3.22
C SER A 110 -2.28 22.86 1.92
N SER A 111 -1.48 22.57 0.88
CA SER A 111 -1.64 23.24 -0.43
C SER A 111 -2.75 22.62 -1.27
N MET A 112 -3.21 21.43 -0.92
CA MET A 112 -4.27 20.75 -1.67
C MET A 112 -5.63 20.90 -1.01
N ARG A 113 -5.72 21.73 -0.02
CA ARG A 113 -6.92 21.93 0.76
C ARG A 113 -7.77 23.15 0.38
#